data_f3cec39a8bef6f34d8f54a37a1d6a248
#
_entry.id   f3cec39a8bef6f34d8f54a37a1d6a248
#
_cell.length_a   1.000
_cell.length_b   1.000
_cell.length_c   1.000
_cell.angle_alpha   90.00
_cell.angle_beta   90.00
_cell.angle_gamma   90.00
#
_symmetry.space_group_name_H-M   'P 1'
#
loop_
_entity.id
_entity.type
_entity.pdbx_description
1 polymer ?
#
loop_
_entity_poly.entity_id
_entity_poly.type
_entity_poly.pdbx_seq_one_letter_code
_entity_poly.pdbx_strand_id
1 'polypeptide(L)'
;MNLCTDQLAMLVADDEQLISVSALAADPLNSAMADQAEKYPLNHGRAEEIHLLDPGLVVTGRFHAGPTVDMLRRLGIPVVVFDPANSLEAIRENIARMGEVLGQPGRAAEIVRAFDQRLAMLKAPVMRPLRAALYFPNGYTRGEQTLLGDIVRTAGFANIASDAGVRTGAHMPLERLVLAEPDVIITGSRHDGKSRSENILQHPVLETAARWDRAHQLKTSDWVCGTPQALAAVERIGALRGTLMGGR
;
A
#
# COMPACT_ATOMS: atom_id res chain seq x y z
N MET A 1 10.56 8.47 9.47
CA MET A 1 10.62 7.38 10.47
C MET A 1 9.61 6.25 10.19
N ASN A 2 9.04 6.15 9.02
CA ASN A 2 8.06 5.11 8.68
C ASN A 2 8.08 4.90 7.17
N LEU A 3 8.07 3.65 6.70
CA LEU A 3 8.13 3.28 5.28
C LEU A 3 7.29 4.19 4.36
N CYS A 4 6.02 4.43 4.71
CA CYS A 4 5.10 5.15 3.83
C CYS A 4 5.29 6.66 3.87
N THR A 5 5.57 7.23 5.05
CA THR A 5 5.89 8.66 5.16
C THR A 5 7.26 8.99 4.58
N ASP A 6 8.21 8.06 4.64
CA ASP A 6 9.52 8.24 4.01
C ASP A 6 9.41 8.28 2.49
N GLN A 7 8.61 7.39 1.89
CA GLN A 7 8.34 7.44 0.44
C GLN A 7 7.63 8.74 0.03
N LEU A 8 6.66 9.23 0.83
CA LEU A 8 6.01 10.51 0.57
C LEU A 8 7.01 11.67 0.68
N ALA A 9 7.90 11.64 1.69
CA ALA A 9 8.93 12.65 1.86
C ALA A 9 9.92 12.65 0.69
N MET A 10 10.41 11.46 0.28
CA MET A 10 11.30 11.33 -0.89
C MET A 10 10.70 11.84 -2.21
N LEU A 11 9.37 11.78 -2.36
CA LEU A 11 8.66 12.32 -3.52
C LEU A 11 8.61 13.85 -3.51
N VAL A 12 8.44 14.45 -2.34
CA VAL A 12 8.05 15.87 -2.19
C VAL A 12 9.20 16.75 -1.72
N ALA A 13 10.10 16.25 -0.87
CA ALA A 13 11.21 17.01 -0.33
C ALA A 13 12.20 17.46 -1.41
N ASP A 14 12.88 18.57 -1.20
CA ASP A 14 14.11 18.92 -1.92
C ASP A 14 15.26 18.02 -1.48
N ASP A 15 16.30 17.92 -2.31
CA ASP A 15 17.41 16.99 -2.12
C ASP A 15 18.14 17.18 -0.77
N GLU A 16 18.20 18.41 -0.24
CA GLU A 16 18.88 18.73 1.02
C GLU A 16 17.94 18.71 2.25
N GLN A 17 16.62 18.59 2.07
CA GLN A 17 15.66 18.61 3.18
C GLN A 17 15.61 17.29 3.94
N LEU A 18 15.82 16.17 3.24
CA LEU A 18 15.63 14.84 3.80
C LEU A 18 16.96 14.27 4.28
N ILE A 19 17.17 14.28 5.60
CA ILE A 19 18.44 13.87 6.22
C ILE A 19 18.53 12.39 6.54
N SER A 20 17.40 11.68 6.64
CA SER A 20 17.35 10.25 6.94
C SER A 20 15.99 9.64 6.61
N VAL A 21 15.98 8.36 6.24
CA VAL A 21 14.77 7.54 6.04
C VAL A 21 14.87 6.27 6.87
N SER A 22 13.74 5.60 7.13
CA SER A 22 13.78 4.32 7.84
C SER A 22 14.44 3.21 7.02
N ALA A 23 15.07 2.25 7.67
CA ALA A 23 15.67 1.08 7.01
C ALA A 23 14.65 0.30 6.14
N LEU A 24 13.36 0.33 6.51
CA LEU A 24 12.29 -0.26 5.70
C LEU A 24 12.09 0.44 4.35
N ALA A 25 12.47 1.70 4.22
CA ALA A 25 12.35 2.42 2.94
C ALA A 25 13.33 1.89 1.88
N ALA A 26 14.44 1.25 2.29
CA ALA A 26 15.41 0.58 1.43
C ALA A 26 15.10 -0.91 1.16
N ASP A 27 14.00 -1.45 1.70
CA ASP A 27 13.60 -2.83 1.44
C ASP A 27 12.82 -2.94 0.11
N PRO A 28 13.37 -3.57 -0.96
CA PRO A 28 12.73 -3.64 -2.28
C PRO A 28 11.45 -4.50 -2.30
N LEU A 29 11.20 -5.34 -1.30
CA LEU A 29 9.95 -6.10 -1.19
C LEU A 29 8.78 -5.21 -0.76
N ASN A 30 9.06 -4.20 0.05
CA ASN A 30 8.04 -3.34 0.66
C ASN A 30 8.06 -1.90 0.14
N SER A 31 9.20 -1.41 -0.34
CA SER A 31 9.37 -0.05 -0.84
C SER A 31 9.38 -0.01 -2.37
N ALA A 32 8.55 0.87 -2.94
CA ALA A 32 8.63 1.19 -4.36
C ALA A 32 9.76 2.18 -4.69
N MET A 33 10.44 2.70 -3.67
CA MET A 33 11.52 3.69 -3.78
C MET A 33 12.80 3.23 -3.07
N ALA A 34 13.04 1.90 -3.03
CA ALA A 34 14.18 1.32 -2.33
C ALA A 34 15.52 1.88 -2.83
N ASP A 35 15.72 1.93 -4.16
CA ASP A 35 16.95 2.47 -4.77
C ASP A 35 17.16 3.96 -4.45
N GLN A 36 16.08 4.73 -4.29
CA GLN A 36 16.17 6.13 -3.90
C GLN A 36 16.49 6.27 -2.42
N ALA A 37 15.99 5.38 -1.58
CA ALA A 37 16.23 5.38 -0.14
C ALA A 37 17.71 5.14 0.20
N GLU A 38 18.45 4.40 -0.64
CA GLU A 38 19.90 4.15 -0.45
C GLU A 38 20.77 5.42 -0.46
N LYS A 39 20.23 6.54 -0.98
CA LYS A 39 20.95 7.84 -0.99
C LYS A 39 20.98 8.52 0.38
N TYR A 40 20.16 8.05 1.32
CA TYR A 40 19.98 8.68 2.62
C TYR A 40 20.52 7.78 3.75
N PRO A 41 21.04 8.36 4.85
CA PRO A 41 21.29 7.63 6.08
C PRO A 41 20.02 6.87 6.52
N LEU A 42 20.18 5.60 6.89
CA LEU A 42 19.07 4.77 7.34
C LEU A 42 18.93 4.81 8.84
N ASN A 43 17.71 4.95 9.36
CA ASN A 43 17.38 4.88 10.78
C ASN A 43 16.43 3.70 11.08
N HIS A 44 16.39 3.26 12.33
CA HIS A 44 15.52 2.19 12.83
C HIS A 44 14.34 2.72 13.66
N GLY A 45 14.10 4.03 13.61
CA GLY A 45 12.99 4.69 14.31
C GLY A 45 13.16 4.76 15.83
N ARG A 46 14.37 4.68 16.35
CA ARG A 46 14.67 4.84 17.77
C ARG A 46 14.86 6.32 18.12
N ALA A 47 14.34 6.74 19.27
CA ALA A 47 14.39 8.15 19.67
C ALA A 47 15.81 8.70 19.77
N GLU A 48 16.74 7.90 20.29
CA GLU A 48 18.14 8.26 20.44
C GLU A 48 18.82 8.46 19.08
N GLU A 49 18.57 7.55 18.16
CA GLU A 49 19.08 7.57 16.79
C GLU A 49 18.62 8.82 16.03
N ILE A 50 17.32 9.12 16.15
CA ILE A 50 16.72 10.30 15.52
C ILE A 50 17.24 11.59 16.18
N HIS A 51 17.35 11.63 17.51
CA HIS A 51 17.84 12.80 18.22
C HIS A 51 19.30 13.16 17.83
N LEU A 52 20.15 12.15 17.62
CA LEU A 52 21.55 12.35 17.19
C LEU A 52 21.66 12.94 15.76
N LEU A 53 20.63 12.80 14.94
CA LEU A 53 20.59 13.42 13.60
C LEU A 53 20.20 14.91 13.65
N ASP A 54 19.82 15.42 14.82
CA ASP A 54 19.38 16.81 15.05
C ASP A 54 18.38 17.34 14.02
N PRO A 55 17.23 16.64 13.79
CA PRO A 55 16.28 17.02 12.77
C PRO A 55 15.44 18.24 13.21
N GLY A 56 15.21 19.17 12.30
CA GLY A 56 14.25 20.25 12.52
C GLY A 56 12.79 19.76 12.54
N LEU A 57 12.51 18.61 11.93
CA LEU A 57 11.18 18.00 11.86
C LEU A 57 11.29 16.48 11.70
N VAL A 58 10.40 15.75 12.37
CA VAL A 58 10.21 14.31 12.17
C VAL A 58 8.83 14.05 11.60
N VAL A 59 8.76 13.26 10.53
CA VAL A 59 7.51 12.78 9.94
C VAL A 59 7.35 11.29 10.20
N THR A 60 6.15 10.87 10.63
CA THR A 60 5.86 9.47 10.94
C THR A 60 4.40 9.10 10.67
N GLY A 61 4.09 7.81 10.65
CA GLY A 61 2.72 7.30 10.53
C GLY A 61 2.06 7.04 11.89
N ARG A 62 0.73 7.11 11.94
CA ARG A 62 -0.08 6.92 13.17
C ARG A 62 0.21 5.62 13.91
N PHE A 63 0.53 4.55 13.20
CA PHE A 63 0.78 3.23 13.81
C PHE A 63 2.25 3.00 14.17
N HIS A 64 3.07 4.01 14.03
CA HIS A 64 4.47 3.92 14.47
C HIS A 64 4.57 4.16 15.98
N ALA A 65 5.62 3.58 16.60
CA ALA A 65 5.81 3.50 18.06
C ALA A 65 5.47 4.81 18.81
N GLY A 66 4.31 4.86 19.47
CA GLY A 66 3.89 5.98 20.32
C GLY A 66 4.95 6.42 21.33
N PRO A 67 5.61 5.51 22.08
CA PRO A 67 6.67 5.87 23.01
C PRO A 67 7.83 6.64 22.37
N THR A 68 8.25 6.28 21.17
CA THR A 68 9.31 7.01 20.43
C THR A 68 8.85 8.42 20.07
N VAL A 69 7.63 8.58 19.58
CA VAL A 69 7.04 9.90 19.25
C VAL A 69 6.97 10.79 20.50
N ASP A 70 6.51 10.24 21.62
CA ASP A 70 6.41 10.97 22.88
C ASP A 70 7.79 11.40 23.41
N MET A 71 8.80 10.54 23.27
CA MET A 71 10.18 10.88 23.66
C MET A 71 10.73 12.01 22.80
N LEU A 72 10.58 11.94 21.46
CA LEU A 72 11.05 12.98 20.55
C LEU A 72 10.41 14.34 20.86
N ARG A 73 9.10 14.36 21.15
CA ARG A 73 8.40 15.59 21.57
C ARG A 73 8.92 16.15 22.88
N ARG A 74 9.23 15.30 23.87
CA ARG A 74 9.85 15.72 25.14
C ARG A 74 11.25 16.29 24.94
N LEU A 75 11.97 15.83 23.92
CA LEU A 75 13.28 16.37 23.52
C LEU A 75 13.14 17.66 22.69
N GLY A 76 11.93 18.19 22.50
CA GLY A 76 11.68 19.44 21.78
C GLY A 76 11.66 19.28 20.25
N ILE A 77 11.70 18.06 19.74
CA ILE A 77 11.69 17.80 18.29
C ILE A 77 10.25 17.80 17.78
N PRO A 78 9.89 18.66 16.81
CA PRO A 78 8.57 18.66 16.20
C PRO A 78 8.29 17.33 15.50
N VAL A 79 7.10 16.73 15.74
CA VAL A 79 6.67 15.48 15.10
C VAL A 79 5.32 15.64 14.44
N VAL A 80 5.26 15.45 13.12
CA VAL A 80 4.04 15.40 12.34
C VAL A 80 3.65 13.95 12.06
N VAL A 81 2.41 13.62 12.37
CA VAL A 81 1.87 12.26 12.22
C VAL A 81 0.88 12.23 11.04
N PHE A 82 1.10 11.29 10.13
CA PHE A 82 0.22 11.05 8.99
C PHE A 82 -0.68 9.85 9.23
N ASP A 83 -1.92 9.94 8.76
CA ASP A 83 -2.81 8.80 8.68
C ASP A 83 -2.49 7.93 7.46
N PRO A 84 -2.69 6.60 7.54
CA PRO A 84 -2.53 5.74 6.38
C PRO A 84 -3.55 6.11 5.30
N ALA A 85 -3.10 6.13 4.04
CA ALA A 85 -4.02 6.31 2.92
C ALA A 85 -4.84 5.02 2.72
N ASN A 86 -6.14 5.10 3.00
CA ASN A 86 -7.08 3.99 2.83
C ASN A 86 -7.81 4.04 1.48
N SER A 87 -7.55 5.04 0.65
CA SER A 87 -8.13 5.22 -0.67
C SER A 87 -7.17 5.96 -1.60
N LEU A 88 -7.45 5.96 -2.90
CA LEU A 88 -6.71 6.75 -3.89
C LEU A 88 -6.87 8.26 -3.64
N GLU A 89 -8.02 8.69 -3.11
CA GLU A 89 -8.23 10.09 -2.70
C GLU A 89 -7.31 10.46 -1.52
N ALA A 90 -7.22 9.61 -0.49
CA ALA A 90 -6.34 9.84 0.65
C ALA A 90 -4.84 9.92 0.26
N ILE A 91 -4.44 9.30 -0.86
CA ILE A 91 -3.09 9.49 -1.42
C ILE A 91 -2.87 10.94 -1.82
N ARG A 92 -3.84 11.54 -2.55
CA ARG A 92 -3.76 12.94 -2.99
C ARG A 92 -3.67 13.89 -1.81
N GLU A 93 -4.53 13.67 -0.81
CA GLU A 93 -4.56 14.46 0.43
C GLU A 93 -3.23 14.39 1.17
N ASN A 94 -2.65 13.19 1.31
CA ASN A 94 -1.37 13.01 1.99
C ASN A 94 -0.20 13.64 1.20
N ILE A 95 -0.20 13.60 -0.14
CA ILE A 95 0.81 14.27 -0.96
C ILE A 95 0.71 15.79 -0.77
N ALA A 96 -0.49 16.36 -0.86
CA ALA A 96 -0.71 17.79 -0.66
C ALA A 96 -0.25 18.24 0.74
N ARG A 97 -0.66 17.50 1.77
CA ARG A 97 -0.26 17.76 3.16
C ARG A 97 1.26 17.63 3.37
N MET A 98 1.91 16.67 2.71
CA MET A 98 3.38 16.56 2.78
C MET A 98 4.04 17.80 2.16
N GLY A 99 3.48 18.33 1.06
CA GLY A 99 3.93 19.59 0.46
C GLY A 99 3.84 20.77 1.40
N GLU A 100 2.73 20.89 2.14
CA GLU A 100 2.55 21.95 3.16
C GLU A 100 3.58 21.79 4.29
N VAL A 101 3.72 20.57 4.81
CA VAL A 101 4.62 20.25 5.94
C VAL A 101 6.09 20.50 5.61
N LEU A 102 6.49 20.28 4.37
CA LEU A 102 7.87 20.45 3.89
C LEU A 102 8.12 21.81 3.21
N GLY A 103 7.09 22.67 3.11
CA GLY A 103 7.21 23.95 2.39
C GLY A 103 7.36 23.79 0.87
N GLN A 104 6.88 22.67 0.30
CA GLN A 104 6.96 22.31 -1.11
C GLN A 104 5.56 22.16 -1.77
N PRO A 105 4.62 23.11 -1.58
CA PRO A 105 3.25 22.97 -2.08
C PRO A 105 3.18 22.93 -3.61
N GLY A 106 4.07 23.61 -4.31
CA GLY A 106 4.17 23.61 -5.77
C GLY A 106 4.49 22.22 -6.32
N ARG A 107 5.54 21.59 -5.79
CA ARG A 107 5.94 20.21 -6.18
C ARG A 107 4.86 19.19 -5.84
N ALA A 108 4.26 19.29 -4.68
CA ALA A 108 3.14 18.42 -4.30
C ALA A 108 1.95 18.55 -5.28
N ALA A 109 1.59 19.79 -5.68
CA ALA A 109 0.52 20.04 -6.64
C ALA A 109 0.83 19.45 -8.04
N GLU A 110 2.09 19.43 -8.47
CA GLU A 110 2.50 18.79 -9.72
C GLU A 110 2.35 17.28 -9.65
N ILE A 111 2.77 16.65 -8.55
CA ILE A 111 2.62 15.21 -8.31
C ILE A 111 1.14 14.82 -8.30
N VAL A 112 0.28 15.60 -7.61
CA VAL A 112 -1.16 15.37 -7.56
C VAL A 112 -1.78 15.47 -8.96
N ARG A 113 -1.43 16.49 -9.75
CA ARG A 113 -1.94 16.62 -11.13
C ARG A 113 -1.55 15.43 -12.02
N ALA A 114 -0.30 14.98 -11.94
CA ALA A 114 0.16 13.82 -12.69
C ALA A 114 -0.56 12.54 -12.24
N PHE A 115 -0.77 12.37 -10.93
CA PHE A 115 -1.55 11.29 -10.37
C PHE A 115 -2.98 11.28 -10.90
N ASP A 116 -3.67 12.43 -10.88
CA ASP A 116 -5.06 12.56 -11.34
C ASP A 116 -5.21 12.26 -12.83
N GLN A 117 -4.30 12.76 -13.65
CA GLN A 117 -4.30 12.48 -15.09
C GLN A 117 -4.13 10.98 -15.36
N ARG A 118 -3.20 10.32 -14.69
CA ARG A 118 -3.00 8.88 -14.84
C ARG A 118 -4.19 8.08 -14.31
N LEU A 119 -4.74 8.46 -13.15
CA LEU A 119 -5.92 7.80 -12.58
C LEU A 119 -7.14 7.91 -13.51
N ALA A 120 -7.36 9.07 -14.15
CA ALA A 120 -8.45 9.27 -15.09
C ALA A 120 -8.34 8.32 -16.31
N MET A 121 -7.12 8.06 -16.79
CA MET A 121 -6.90 7.11 -17.89
C MET A 121 -7.12 5.64 -17.49
N LEU A 122 -6.94 5.31 -16.22
CA LEU A 122 -7.09 3.94 -15.70
C LEU A 122 -8.54 3.61 -15.28
N LYS A 123 -9.37 4.61 -15.04
CA LYS A 123 -10.79 4.43 -14.71
C LYS A 123 -11.56 4.01 -15.95
N ALA A 124 -11.94 2.75 -16.02
CA ALA A 124 -12.85 2.27 -17.06
C ALA A 124 -14.29 2.13 -16.51
N PRO A 125 -15.32 2.54 -17.26
CA PRO A 125 -16.69 2.26 -16.88
C PRO A 125 -16.93 0.75 -16.97
N VAL A 126 -17.44 0.18 -15.88
CA VAL A 126 -17.67 -1.27 -15.77
C VAL A 126 -19.13 -1.51 -15.46
N MET A 127 -19.87 -2.07 -16.42
CA MET A 127 -21.28 -2.43 -16.23
C MET A 127 -21.46 -3.69 -15.36
N ARG A 128 -20.55 -4.65 -15.47
CA ARG A 128 -20.55 -5.89 -14.68
C ARG A 128 -19.13 -6.15 -14.18
N PRO A 129 -18.84 -5.84 -12.92
CA PRO A 129 -17.53 -6.10 -12.35
C PRO A 129 -17.31 -7.62 -12.17
N LEU A 130 -16.12 -8.09 -12.49
CA LEU A 130 -15.67 -9.43 -12.11
C LEU A 130 -15.46 -9.46 -10.59
N ARG A 131 -15.62 -10.65 -9.99
CA ARG A 131 -15.50 -10.86 -8.54
C ARG A 131 -14.05 -11.19 -8.17
N ALA A 132 -13.43 -10.38 -7.34
CA ALA A 132 -12.08 -10.61 -6.85
C ALA A 132 -12.06 -10.95 -5.37
N ALA A 133 -11.26 -11.95 -5.00
CA ALA A 133 -10.89 -12.22 -3.63
C ALA A 133 -9.53 -11.61 -3.34
N LEU A 134 -9.44 -10.78 -2.32
CA LEU A 134 -8.17 -10.37 -1.73
C LEU A 134 -7.83 -11.36 -0.62
N TYR A 135 -6.87 -12.26 -0.85
CA TYR A 135 -6.59 -13.35 0.07
C TYR A 135 -5.09 -13.47 0.37
N PHE A 136 -4.74 -13.32 1.62
CA PHE A 136 -3.37 -13.18 2.10
C PHE A 136 -3.00 -14.29 3.10
N PRO A 137 -1.72 -14.39 3.52
CA PRO A 137 -1.29 -15.32 4.53
C PRO A 137 -2.21 -15.34 5.77
N ASN A 138 -2.35 -16.51 6.40
CA ASN A 138 -3.29 -16.78 7.49
C ASN A 138 -4.79 -16.59 7.13
N GLY A 139 -5.15 -16.55 5.85
CA GLY A 139 -6.54 -16.29 5.46
C GLY A 139 -7.00 -14.85 5.70
N TYR A 140 -6.07 -13.92 5.78
CA TYR A 140 -6.43 -12.50 5.94
C TYR A 140 -6.99 -11.96 4.64
N THR A 141 -8.06 -11.17 4.74
CA THR A 141 -8.67 -10.46 3.60
C THR A 141 -8.77 -8.96 3.88
N ARG A 142 -8.93 -8.17 2.83
CA ARG A 142 -9.07 -6.71 2.90
C ARG A 142 -10.37 -6.27 2.22
N GLY A 143 -11.15 -5.45 2.91
CA GLY A 143 -12.42 -4.92 2.44
C GLY A 143 -12.29 -3.63 1.64
N GLU A 144 -13.44 -3.07 1.28
CA GLU A 144 -13.57 -1.87 0.44
C GLU A 144 -12.97 -0.61 1.06
N GLN A 145 -12.92 -0.52 2.40
CA GLN A 145 -12.38 0.64 3.13
C GLN A 145 -10.86 0.55 3.35
N THR A 146 -10.18 -0.17 2.47
CA THR A 146 -8.71 -0.23 2.43
C THR A 146 -8.22 0.27 1.08
N LEU A 147 -6.99 0.75 1.02
CA LEU A 147 -6.37 1.19 -0.23
C LEU A 147 -6.44 0.09 -1.30
N LEU A 148 -6.13 -1.15 -0.95
CA LEU A 148 -6.18 -2.25 -1.90
C LEU A 148 -7.60 -2.56 -2.36
N GLY A 149 -8.61 -2.44 -1.48
CA GLY A 149 -10.02 -2.54 -1.86
C GLY A 149 -10.43 -1.45 -2.86
N ASP A 150 -9.97 -0.21 -2.65
CA ASP A 150 -10.22 0.90 -3.56
C ASP A 150 -9.50 0.73 -4.92
N ILE A 151 -8.25 0.22 -4.91
CA ILE A 151 -7.49 -0.14 -6.12
C ILE A 151 -8.26 -1.18 -6.94
N VAL A 152 -8.70 -2.27 -6.31
CA VAL A 152 -9.43 -3.37 -6.97
C VAL A 152 -10.76 -2.89 -7.55
N ARG A 153 -11.49 -2.05 -6.81
CA ARG A 153 -12.73 -1.43 -7.28
C ARG A 153 -12.48 -0.50 -8.48
N THR A 154 -11.43 0.31 -8.41
CA THR A 154 -11.06 1.24 -9.50
C THR A 154 -10.64 0.50 -10.77
N ALA A 155 -10.00 -0.67 -10.63
CA ALA A 155 -9.65 -1.57 -11.73
C ALA A 155 -10.83 -2.36 -12.29
N GLY A 156 -12.05 -2.18 -11.76
CA GLY A 156 -13.29 -2.75 -12.28
C GLY A 156 -13.65 -4.12 -11.75
N PHE A 157 -13.23 -4.44 -10.53
CA PHE A 157 -13.65 -5.66 -9.83
C PHE A 157 -14.55 -5.35 -8.63
N ALA A 158 -15.44 -6.28 -8.29
CA ALA A 158 -16.16 -6.33 -7.02
C ALA A 158 -15.36 -7.17 -6.02
N ASN A 159 -15.12 -6.64 -4.83
CA ASN A 159 -14.41 -7.35 -3.77
C ASN A 159 -15.40 -8.25 -3.00
N ILE A 160 -15.17 -9.58 -3.00
CA ILE A 160 -16.04 -10.53 -2.31
C ILE A 160 -16.04 -10.38 -0.78
N ALA A 161 -15.05 -9.69 -0.21
CA ALA A 161 -15.02 -9.41 1.21
C ALA A 161 -16.24 -8.59 1.67
N SER A 162 -16.82 -7.77 0.78
CA SER A 162 -18.05 -7.00 1.03
C SER A 162 -19.24 -7.89 1.25
N ASP A 163 -19.37 -9.02 0.53
CA ASP A 163 -20.46 -9.99 0.68
C ASP A 163 -20.42 -10.64 2.07
N ALA A 164 -19.22 -10.74 2.65
CA ALA A 164 -19.00 -11.24 4.01
C ALA A 164 -19.10 -10.15 5.09
N GLY A 165 -19.47 -8.91 4.73
CA GLY A 165 -19.56 -7.77 5.64
C GLY A 165 -18.20 -7.22 6.09
N VAL A 166 -17.10 -7.61 5.45
CA VAL A 166 -15.76 -7.15 5.78
C VAL A 166 -15.51 -5.81 5.09
N ARG A 167 -15.44 -4.72 5.86
CA ARG A 167 -15.22 -3.37 5.36
C ARG A 167 -13.75 -2.96 5.36
N THR A 168 -13.00 -3.37 6.37
CA THR A 168 -11.56 -3.07 6.52
C THR A 168 -10.74 -4.34 6.30
N GLY A 169 -10.22 -4.96 7.37
CA GLY A 169 -9.47 -6.20 7.30
C GLY A 169 -10.01 -7.22 8.30
N ALA A 170 -10.06 -8.49 7.89
CA ALA A 170 -10.52 -9.59 8.74
C ALA A 170 -9.93 -10.92 8.28
N HIS A 171 -10.11 -11.96 9.08
CA HIS A 171 -9.91 -13.33 8.64
C HIS A 171 -11.13 -13.83 7.87
N MET A 172 -10.89 -14.44 6.71
CA MET A 172 -11.89 -15.12 5.91
C MET A 172 -11.55 -16.61 5.87
N PRO A 173 -12.40 -17.47 6.46
CA PRO A 173 -12.24 -18.91 6.36
C PRO A 173 -12.17 -19.37 4.90
N LEU A 174 -11.35 -20.37 4.62
CA LEU A 174 -11.14 -20.91 3.27
C LEU A 174 -12.45 -21.38 2.64
N GLU A 175 -13.34 -21.96 3.44
CA GLU A 175 -14.66 -22.42 3.02
C GLU A 175 -15.51 -21.25 2.48
N ARG A 176 -15.46 -20.09 3.13
CA ARG A 176 -16.15 -18.88 2.65
C ARG A 176 -15.58 -18.37 1.36
N LEU A 177 -14.24 -18.41 1.21
CA LEU A 177 -13.58 -18.04 -0.04
C LEU A 177 -14.05 -18.93 -1.21
N VAL A 178 -14.10 -20.25 -0.98
CA VAL A 178 -14.51 -21.24 -1.99
C VAL A 178 -16.00 -21.05 -2.35
N LEU A 179 -16.86 -20.89 -1.36
CA LEU A 179 -18.31 -20.68 -1.57
C LEU A 179 -18.63 -19.35 -2.24
N ALA A 180 -17.79 -18.34 -2.08
CA ALA A 180 -17.98 -17.06 -2.72
C ALA A 180 -17.68 -17.10 -4.23
N GLU A 181 -17.05 -18.15 -4.73
CA GLU A 181 -16.75 -18.37 -6.15
C GLU A 181 -16.17 -17.13 -6.87
N PRO A 182 -15.03 -16.57 -6.44
CA PRO A 182 -14.43 -15.42 -7.10
C PRO A 182 -13.95 -15.77 -8.52
N ASP A 183 -14.00 -14.80 -9.43
CA ASP A 183 -13.40 -14.93 -10.76
C ASP A 183 -11.88 -14.94 -10.72
N VAL A 184 -11.30 -14.32 -9.67
CA VAL A 184 -9.85 -14.23 -9.47
C VAL A 184 -9.51 -14.11 -7.98
N ILE A 185 -8.35 -14.65 -7.60
CA ILE A 185 -7.74 -14.46 -6.29
C ILE A 185 -6.50 -13.58 -6.45
N ILE A 186 -6.43 -12.50 -5.67
CA ILE A 186 -5.31 -11.57 -5.64
C ILE A 186 -4.61 -11.72 -4.29
N THR A 187 -3.31 -11.96 -4.32
CA THR A 187 -2.45 -12.08 -3.15
C THR A 187 -1.23 -11.17 -3.24
N GLY A 188 -0.50 -11.00 -2.15
CA GLY A 188 0.75 -10.23 -2.13
C GLY A 188 1.96 -11.02 -2.61
N SER A 189 3.11 -10.37 -2.72
CA SER A 189 4.39 -11.01 -2.98
C SER A 189 4.66 -12.08 -1.92
N ARG A 190 5.25 -13.20 -2.35
CA ARG A 190 5.73 -14.24 -1.44
C ARG A 190 7.13 -13.88 -0.94
N HIS A 191 7.42 -14.25 0.28
CA HIS A 191 8.77 -14.19 0.83
C HIS A 191 9.51 -15.49 0.46
N ASP A 192 10.81 -15.41 0.21
CA ASP A 192 11.66 -16.57 -0.16
C ASP A 192 11.87 -17.59 0.98
N GLY A 193 11.08 -17.51 2.04
CA GLY A 193 11.11 -18.40 3.20
C GLY A 193 9.85 -19.26 3.32
N LYS A 194 9.97 -20.44 3.94
CA LYS A 194 8.82 -21.27 4.33
C LYS A 194 8.13 -20.61 5.53
N SER A 195 7.10 -19.81 5.29
CA SER A 195 6.27 -19.23 6.34
C SER A 195 5.03 -20.10 6.56
N ARG A 196 4.78 -20.51 7.82
CA ARG A 196 3.54 -21.22 8.18
C ARG A 196 2.28 -20.42 7.84
N SER A 197 2.37 -19.11 7.85
CA SER A 197 1.24 -18.22 7.50
C SER A 197 0.85 -18.32 6.04
N GLU A 198 1.79 -18.70 5.15
CA GLU A 198 1.56 -18.86 3.71
C GLU A 198 1.01 -20.25 3.35
N ASN A 199 1.04 -21.23 4.26
CA ASN A 199 0.57 -22.59 3.97
C ASN A 199 -0.89 -22.63 3.51
N ILE A 200 -1.73 -21.71 3.99
CA ILE A 200 -3.12 -21.64 3.58
C ILE A 200 -3.26 -21.32 2.08
N LEU A 201 -2.31 -20.60 1.51
CA LEU A 201 -2.28 -20.27 0.08
C LEU A 201 -1.87 -21.47 -0.80
N GLN A 202 -1.38 -22.55 -0.19
CA GLN A 202 -1.00 -23.82 -0.84
C GLN A 202 -1.99 -24.94 -0.53
N HIS A 203 -3.16 -24.62 -0.01
CA HIS A 203 -4.15 -25.63 0.37
C HIS A 203 -4.72 -26.30 -0.89
N PRO A 204 -4.81 -27.66 -0.96
CA PRO A 204 -5.28 -28.39 -2.14
C PRO A 204 -6.64 -27.97 -2.68
N VAL A 205 -7.54 -27.48 -1.81
CA VAL A 205 -8.84 -26.94 -2.22
C VAL A 205 -8.71 -25.72 -3.13
N LEU A 206 -7.66 -24.93 -2.97
CA LEU A 206 -7.38 -23.80 -3.86
C LEU A 206 -6.80 -24.29 -5.19
N GLU A 207 -6.01 -25.36 -5.20
CA GLU A 207 -5.45 -25.97 -6.41
C GLU A 207 -6.53 -26.67 -7.26
N THR A 208 -7.49 -27.33 -6.62
CA THR A 208 -8.60 -28.02 -7.29
C THR A 208 -9.73 -27.11 -7.71
N ALA A 209 -9.93 -25.98 -7.04
CA ALA A 209 -10.77 -24.93 -7.57
C ALA A 209 -10.09 -24.43 -8.85
N ALA A 210 -10.66 -24.73 -10.03
CA ALA A 210 -10.15 -24.37 -11.37
C ALA A 210 -9.81 -22.88 -11.59
N ARG A 211 -9.78 -22.11 -10.54
CA ARG A 211 -9.56 -20.68 -10.40
C ARG A 211 -8.26 -20.30 -9.71
N TRP A 212 -7.52 -21.31 -9.14
CA TRP A 212 -6.19 -21.04 -8.55
C TRP A 212 -5.12 -20.74 -9.61
N ASP A 213 -5.25 -21.28 -10.83
CA ASP A 213 -4.45 -20.84 -11.99
C ASP A 213 -4.66 -19.34 -12.29
N ARG A 214 -5.67 -18.74 -11.67
CA ARG A 214 -5.99 -17.31 -11.71
C ARG A 214 -5.57 -16.56 -10.44
N ALA A 215 -4.74 -17.15 -9.59
CA ALA A 215 -4.13 -16.43 -8.48
C ALA A 215 -3.05 -15.50 -9.01
N HIS A 216 -3.27 -14.20 -8.84
CA HIS A 216 -2.33 -13.18 -9.28
C HIS A 216 -1.63 -12.57 -8.09
N GLN A 217 -0.30 -12.59 -8.13
CA GLN A 217 0.52 -11.92 -7.15
C GLN A 217 0.66 -10.43 -7.52
N LEU A 218 0.25 -9.56 -6.63
CA LEU A 218 0.56 -8.15 -6.69
C LEU A 218 1.86 -7.87 -5.95
N LYS A 219 2.71 -7.08 -6.57
CA LYS A 219 3.91 -6.59 -5.94
C LYS A 219 3.53 -5.75 -4.72
N THR A 220 3.96 -6.17 -3.53
CA THR A 220 3.56 -5.53 -2.26
C THR A 220 3.97 -4.05 -2.22
N SER A 221 5.15 -3.73 -2.73
CA SER A 221 5.65 -2.35 -2.82
C SER A 221 4.75 -1.39 -3.62
N ASP A 222 3.91 -1.90 -4.54
CA ASP A 222 3.04 -1.06 -5.36
C ASP A 222 1.81 -0.55 -4.59
N TRP A 223 1.38 -1.24 -3.50
CA TRP A 223 0.11 -0.91 -2.84
C TRP A 223 0.18 -0.78 -1.31
N VAL A 224 1.26 -1.21 -0.68
CA VAL A 224 1.36 -1.19 0.79
C VAL A 224 1.39 0.23 1.35
N CYS A 225 1.96 1.16 0.58
CA CYS A 225 1.98 2.58 0.91
C CYS A 225 1.09 3.39 -0.03
N GLY A 226 0.49 4.44 0.51
CA GLY A 226 -0.30 5.39 -0.24
C GLY A 226 0.57 6.38 -0.98
N THR A 227 1.15 5.94 -2.10
CA THR A 227 1.99 6.73 -3.00
C THR A 227 1.47 6.62 -4.45
N PRO A 228 1.92 7.45 -5.39
CA PRO A 228 1.52 7.35 -6.80
C PRO A 228 1.76 5.98 -7.44
N GLN A 229 2.67 5.17 -6.90
CA GLN A 229 2.93 3.79 -7.34
C GLN A 229 1.71 2.88 -7.22
N ALA A 230 0.73 3.24 -6.37
CA ALA A 230 -0.55 2.53 -6.28
C ALA A 230 -1.29 2.45 -7.63
N LEU A 231 -1.06 3.40 -8.54
CA LEU A 231 -1.63 3.37 -9.89
C LEU A 231 -1.05 2.24 -10.75
N ALA A 232 0.17 1.77 -10.48
CA ALA A 232 0.71 0.58 -11.14
C ALA A 232 -0.06 -0.69 -10.75
N ALA A 233 -0.53 -0.78 -9.49
CA ALA A 233 -1.42 -1.87 -9.07
C ALA A 233 -2.79 -1.79 -9.77
N VAL A 234 -3.38 -0.59 -9.90
CA VAL A 234 -4.64 -0.39 -10.65
C VAL A 234 -4.48 -0.87 -12.10
N GLU A 235 -3.39 -0.48 -12.76
CA GLU A 235 -3.09 -0.83 -14.16
C GLU A 235 -2.95 -2.35 -14.34
N ARG A 236 -2.16 -3.00 -13.46
CA ARG A 236 -1.95 -4.47 -13.51
C ARG A 236 -3.24 -5.25 -13.30
N ILE A 237 -4.06 -4.83 -12.33
CA ILE A 237 -5.35 -5.46 -12.06
C ILE A 237 -6.32 -5.19 -13.23
N GLY A 238 -6.31 -3.99 -13.80
CA GLY A 238 -7.09 -3.66 -14.99
C GLY A 238 -6.72 -4.50 -16.22
N ALA A 239 -5.43 -4.70 -16.47
CA ALA A 239 -4.92 -5.58 -17.54
C ALA A 239 -5.35 -7.04 -17.31
N LEU A 240 -5.24 -7.53 -16.07
CA LEU A 240 -5.73 -8.85 -15.68
C LEU A 240 -7.22 -9.03 -16.00
N ARG A 241 -8.05 -8.01 -15.70
CA ARG A 241 -9.47 -8.03 -16.03
C ARG A 241 -9.68 -8.18 -17.53
N GLY A 242 -8.92 -7.46 -18.37
CA GLY A 242 -8.96 -7.59 -19.82
C GLY A 242 -8.70 -9.02 -20.30
N THR A 243 -7.68 -9.67 -19.76
CA THR A 243 -7.35 -11.06 -20.07
C THR A 243 -8.47 -12.03 -19.68
N LEU A 244 -9.06 -11.86 -18.49
CA LEU A 244 -10.14 -12.73 -18.00
C LEU A 244 -11.44 -12.57 -18.81
N MET A 245 -11.68 -11.40 -19.40
CA MET A 245 -12.85 -11.17 -20.25
C MET A 245 -12.64 -11.63 -21.69
N GLY A 246 -11.42 -11.52 -22.23
CA GLY A 246 -11.09 -11.97 -23.59
C GLY A 246 -10.97 -13.48 -23.75
N GLY A 247 -10.81 -14.22 -22.63
CA GLY A 247 -10.74 -15.69 -22.60
C GLY A 247 -12.09 -16.39 -22.35
N ARG A 248 -13.20 -15.65 -22.32
CA ARG A 248 -14.57 -16.13 -22.25
C ARG A 248 -15.22 -16.01 -23.63
#